data_a4a4f2d1a75ac6dce1f19a9dd208d643
#
_entry.id   a4a4f2d1a75ac6dce1f19a9dd208d643
#
_cell.length_a   1.000
_cell.length_b   1.000
_cell.length_c   1.000
_cell.angle_alpha   90.00
_cell.angle_beta   90.00
_cell.angle_gamma   90.00
#
_symmetry.space_group_name_H-M   'P 1'
#
loop_
_entity.id
_entity.type
_entity.pdbx_description
1 polymer ?
#
loop_
_entity_poly.entity_id
_entity_poly.type
_entity_poly.pdbx_seq_one_letter_code
_entity_poly.pdbx_strand_id
1 'polypeptide(L)'
;ENYSECYHCPGVHPQLNALTPYDLGEDIPARGMWKGGWQPLVGEALTMGLDKGSHERPWLKGMTETDAKRIQYFAVWPNLLLSLHPDYLMVHMIEPLSPGRSRVVCDWFVHPDTMKLANYDFSDAHGFWDMTNRQDWHVCELQQRGTASAMLPPGRYSELEASVQAFDLMVADRYAADGKRTARGWAAGLAPGDMDGIDFSDRQAARAAIAAKLNASVESR
;
A
#
# COMPACT_ATOMS: atom_id res chain seq x y z
N GLU A 1 -0.01 4.93 2.23
CA GLU A 1 -0.11 5.35 0.82
C GLU A 1 0.98 4.71 -0.03
N ASN A 2 2.27 4.90 0.26
CA ASN A 2 3.40 4.41 -0.52
C ASN A 2 3.32 2.91 -0.87
N TYR A 3 2.92 2.06 0.06
CA TYR A 3 2.74 0.62 -0.18
C TYR A 3 1.55 0.29 -1.09
N SER A 4 0.61 1.19 -1.22
CA SER A 4 -0.65 0.96 -1.93
C SER A 4 -0.62 1.38 -3.40
N GLU A 5 0.53 1.80 -3.91
CA GLU A 5 0.74 2.13 -5.32
C GLU A 5 2.16 1.76 -5.75
N CYS A 6 2.40 1.60 -7.02
CA CYS A 6 3.73 1.28 -7.56
C CYS A 6 4.18 2.29 -8.64
N TYR A 7 3.58 3.48 -8.67
CA TYR A 7 3.93 4.51 -9.64
C TYR A 7 5.35 5.03 -9.44
N HIS A 8 5.83 4.97 -8.19
CA HIS A 8 7.21 5.31 -7.83
C HIS A 8 8.22 4.19 -8.14
N CYS A 9 7.76 2.94 -8.29
CA CYS A 9 8.65 1.77 -8.39
C CYS A 9 9.71 1.88 -9.50
N PRO A 10 9.41 2.32 -10.74
CA PRO A 10 10.44 2.42 -11.77
C PRO A 10 11.59 3.37 -11.42
N GLY A 11 11.29 4.44 -10.70
CA GLY A 11 12.27 5.48 -10.33
C GLY A 11 12.99 5.21 -9.01
N VAL A 12 12.32 4.60 -8.06
CA VAL A 12 12.82 4.38 -6.69
C VAL A 12 13.40 2.98 -6.52
N HIS A 13 12.77 1.96 -7.13
CA HIS A 13 13.10 0.55 -6.96
C HIS A 13 13.41 -0.15 -8.29
N PRO A 14 14.43 0.23 -9.04
CA PRO A 14 14.72 -0.40 -10.33
C PRO A 14 14.93 -1.92 -10.23
N GLN A 15 15.47 -2.41 -9.10
CA GLN A 15 15.66 -3.85 -8.84
C GLN A 15 14.31 -4.56 -8.64
N LEU A 16 13.39 -3.98 -7.89
CA LEU A 16 12.04 -4.49 -7.69
C LEU A 16 11.28 -4.51 -9.01
N ASN A 17 11.28 -3.38 -9.71
CA ASN A 17 10.60 -3.23 -10.99
C ASN A 17 11.13 -4.17 -12.08
N ALA A 18 12.39 -4.60 -12.00
CA ALA A 18 12.97 -5.59 -12.90
C ALA A 18 12.45 -7.02 -12.65
N LEU A 19 11.96 -7.32 -11.44
CA LEU A 19 11.38 -8.62 -11.08
C LEU A 19 9.87 -8.64 -11.22
N THR A 20 9.22 -7.54 -10.89
CA THR A 20 7.77 -7.34 -10.94
C THR A 20 7.48 -5.98 -11.54
N PRO A 21 7.36 -5.87 -12.88
CA PRO A 21 7.06 -4.62 -13.53
C PRO A 21 5.75 -4.00 -13.01
N TYR A 22 5.82 -2.73 -12.67
CA TYR A 22 4.74 -2.01 -11.95
C TYR A 22 3.41 -1.95 -12.70
N ASP A 23 3.46 -2.03 -14.02
CA ASP A 23 2.32 -1.90 -14.94
C ASP A 23 1.68 -3.24 -15.35
N LEU A 24 2.22 -4.37 -14.88
CA LEU A 24 1.73 -5.70 -15.20
C LEU A 24 0.84 -6.32 -14.10
N GLY A 25 0.64 -5.62 -13.01
CA GLY A 25 -0.16 -6.09 -11.89
C GLY A 25 -1.66 -5.88 -12.07
N GLU A 26 -2.43 -6.50 -11.20
CA GLU A 26 -3.86 -6.29 -11.08
C GLU A 26 -4.25 -5.98 -9.63
N ASP A 27 -5.09 -4.99 -9.47
CA ASP A 27 -5.66 -4.63 -8.20
C ASP A 27 -6.91 -5.47 -7.89
N ILE A 28 -7.03 -5.90 -6.64
CA ILE A 28 -8.25 -6.50 -6.10
C ILE A 28 -9.04 -5.36 -5.45
N PRO A 29 -10.31 -5.15 -5.83
CA PRO A 29 -11.12 -4.09 -5.23
C PRO A 29 -11.16 -4.17 -3.71
N ALA A 30 -11.05 -3.01 -3.05
CA ALA A 30 -11.12 -2.90 -1.61
C ALA A 30 -12.40 -3.53 -1.04
N ARG A 31 -12.28 -4.25 0.07
CA ARG A 31 -13.40 -4.88 0.78
C ARG A 31 -13.30 -4.61 2.26
N GLY A 32 -14.18 -3.80 2.79
CA GLY A 32 -14.17 -3.44 4.21
C GLY A 32 -12.84 -2.77 4.61
N MET A 33 -12.04 -3.46 5.43
CA MET A 33 -10.79 -2.93 5.99
C MET A 33 -9.54 -3.48 5.30
N TRP A 34 -9.64 -4.01 4.10
CA TRP A 34 -8.49 -4.49 3.37
C TRP A 34 -8.59 -4.24 1.87
N LYS A 35 -7.46 -4.16 1.25
CA LYS A 35 -7.26 -4.15 -0.19
C LYS A 35 -6.05 -5.00 -0.54
N GLY A 36 -6.00 -5.49 -1.76
CA GLY A 36 -4.86 -6.25 -2.26
C GLY A 36 -4.71 -6.11 -3.76
N GLY A 37 -3.69 -6.79 -4.25
CA GLY A 37 -3.36 -6.91 -5.66
C GLY A 37 -2.26 -7.94 -5.84
N TRP A 38 -1.84 -8.12 -7.08
CA TRP A 38 -0.72 -8.97 -7.39
C TRP A 38 0.09 -8.40 -8.56
N GLN A 39 1.36 -8.75 -8.59
CA GLN A 39 2.26 -8.44 -9.70
C GLN A 39 2.96 -9.72 -10.14
N PRO A 40 3.11 -9.97 -11.47
CA PRO A 40 3.76 -11.16 -11.94
C PRO A 40 5.26 -11.11 -11.67
N LEU A 41 5.85 -12.25 -11.29
CA LEU A 41 7.28 -12.45 -11.40
C LEU A 41 7.65 -12.66 -12.88
N VAL A 42 8.65 -11.93 -13.38
CA VAL A 42 9.06 -12.01 -14.78
C VAL A 42 10.42 -12.67 -14.93
N GLY A 43 10.70 -13.15 -16.15
CA GLY A 43 11.94 -13.85 -16.46
C GLY A 43 12.06 -15.19 -15.73
N GLU A 44 13.22 -15.45 -15.17
CA GLU A 44 13.55 -16.69 -14.47
C GLU A 44 13.43 -16.56 -12.93
N ALA A 45 12.86 -15.48 -12.45
CA ALA A 45 12.73 -15.27 -11.02
C ALA A 45 11.74 -16.25 -10.39
N LEU A 46 12.20 -17.00 -9.38
CA LEU A 46 11.39 -17.95 -8.62
C LEU A 46 10.77 -17.31 -7.38
N THR A 47 11.37 -16.24 -6.89
CA THR A 47 10.92 -15.43 -5.78
C THR A 47 11.60 -14.05 -5.82
N MET A 48 11.32 -13.19 -4.86
CA MET A 48 12.06 -11.94 -4.68
C MET A 48 13.25 -12.15 -3.76
N GLY A 49 14.43 -12.01 -4.31
CA GLY A 49 15.71 -12.11 -3.64
C GLY A 49 16.80 -11.49 -4.49
N LEU A 50 17.98 -11.29 -3.93
CA LEU A 50 19.13 -10.69 -4.62
C LEU A 50 19.57 -11.48 -5.84
N ASP A 51 19.43 -12.80 -5.82
CA ASP A 51 19.85 -13.72 -6.87
C ASP A 51 18.69 -14.40 -7.61
N LYS A 52 17.45 -14.03 -7.30
CA LYS A 52 16.21 -14.54 -7.93
C LYS A 52 15.89 -16.02 -7.65
N GLY A 53 16.70 -16.73 -6.91
CA GLY A 53 16.52 -18.13 -6.54
C GLY A 53 15.71 -18.30 -5.26
N SER A 54 15.05 -19.45 -5.11
CA SER A 54 14.35 -19.81 -3.88
C SER A 54 15.23 -20.54 -2.86
N HIS A 55 16.46 -20.90 -3.21
CA HIS A 55 17.40 -21.65 -2.37
C HIS A 55 16.79 -22.92 -1.75
N GLU A 56 16.05 -23.68 -2.54
CA GLU A 56 15.34 -24.90 -2.13
C GLU A 56 14.28 -24.68 -1.04
N ARG A 57 13.93 -23.44 -0.74
CA ARG A 57 12.83 -23.14 0.19
C ARG A 57 11.52 -23.66 -0.41
N PRO A 58 10.77 -24.50 0.31
CA PRO A 58 9.49 -24.98 -0.16
C PRO A 58 8.48 -23.84 -0.22
N TRP A 59 7.53 -23.97 -1.13
CA TRP A 59 6.41 -23.03 -1.20
C TRP A 59 5.61 -23.02 0.09
N LEU A 60 5.02 -21.87 0.39
CA LEU A 60 4.07 -21.76 1.48
C LEU A 60 2.86 -22.68 1.23
N LYS A 61 2.30 -23.19 2.31
CA LYS A 61 1.18 -24.13 2.24
C LYS A 61 -0.02 -23.51 1.53
N GLY A 62 -0.53 -24.18 0.52
CA GLY A 62 -1.69 -23.74 -0.25
C GLY A 62 -1.36 -22.95 -1.51
N MET A 63 -0.08 -22.65 -1.77
CA MET A 63 0.34 -22.05 -3.04
C MET A 63 0.03 -22.96 -4.22
N THR A 64 -0.54 -22.38 -5.25
CA THR A 64 -0.73 -23.01 -6.57
C THR A 64 0.41 -22.63 -7.50
N GLU A 65 0.55 -23.32 -8.64
CA GLU A 65 1.51 -22.95 -9.69
C GLU A 65 1.27 -21.53 -10.23
N THR A 66 0.03 -21.07 -10.23
CA THR A 66 -0.31 -19.71 -10.61
C THR A 66 0.16 -18.72 -9.56
N ASP A 67 -0.03 -19.01 -8.28
CA ASP A 67 0.39 -18.14 -7.20
C ASP A 67 1.93 -18.06 -7.10
N ALA A 68 2.62 -19.15 -7.43
CA ALA A 68 4.09 -19.19 -7.44
C ALA A 68 4.74 -18.31 -8.54
N LYS A 69 3.96 -17.80 -9.46
CA LYS A 69 4.43 -16.92 -10.56
C LYS A 69 4.13 -15.44 -10.32
N ARG A 70 3.70 -15.08 -9.12
CA ARG A 70 3.34 -13.70 -8.78
C ARG A 70 3.59 -13.41 -7.31
N ILE A 71 3.75 -12.14 -7.00
CA ILE A 71 3.75 -11.65 -5.63
C ILE A 71 2.39 -11.02 -5.36
N GLN A 72 1.81 -11.34 -4.21
CA GLN A 72 0.53 -10.79 -3.80
C GLN A 72 0.75 -9.81 -2.66
N TYR A 73 0.15 -8.63 -2.77
CA TYR A 73 0.25 -7.55 -1.80
C TYR A 73 -1.11 -7.26 -1.19
N PHE A 74 -1.16 -7.16 0.13
CA PHE A 74 -2.37 -6.84 0.86
C PHE A 74 -2.10 -5.76 1.89
N ALA A 75 -2.93 -4.73 1.91
CA ALA A 75 -3.00 -3.78 2.99
C ALA A 75 -4.25 -4.07 3.83
N VAL A 76 -4.06 -4.38 5.08
CA VAL A 76 -5.13 -4.55 6.08
C VAL A 76 -5.08 -3.33 6.98
N TRP A 77 -6.04 -2.47 6.79
CA TRP A 77 -6.04 -1.17 7.42
C TRP A 77 -6.36 -1.22 8.91
N PRO A 78 -5.75 -0.35 9.71
CA PRO A 78 -5.00 0.84 9.26
C PRO A 78 -3.48 0.63 9.06
N ASN A 79 -2.87 -0.48 9.52
CA ASN A 79 -1.43 -0.51 9.76
C ASN A 79 -0.73 -1.85 9.51
N LEU A 80 -1.39 -2.81 8.89
CA LEU A 80 -0.80 -4.12 8.58
C LEU A 80 -0.66 -4.28 7.07
N LEU A 81 0.56 -4.57 6.60
CA LEU A 81 0.86 -4.82 5.20
C LEU A 81 1.44 -6.22 5.05
N LEU A 82 0.99 -6.94 4.05
CA LEU A 82 1.37 -8.32 3.78
C LEU A 82 1.89 -8.44 2.36
N SER A 83 3.10 -8.96 2.19
CA SER A 83 3.67 -9.31 0.88
C SER A 83 3.88 -10.82 0.82
N LEU A 84 3.02 -11.49 0.08
CA LEU A 84 3.00 -12.94 -0.03
C LEU A 84 3.80 -13.37 -1.25
N HIS A 85 4.89 -14.05 -1.00
CA HIS A 85 5.80 -14.64 -1.98
C HIS A 85 5.58 -16.14 -2.06
N PRO A 86 6.08 -16.84 -3.08
CA PRO A 86 5.91 -18.29 -3.18
C PRO A 86 6.43 -19.04 -1.95
N ASP A 87 7.56 -18.64 -1.40
CA ASP A 87 8.35 -19.34 -0.40
C ASP A 87 8.45 -18.62 0.95
N TYR A 88 7.94 -17.40 1.06
CA TYR A 88 7.88 -16.64 2.33
C TYR A 88 6.74 -15.61 2.33
N LEU A 89 6.34 -15.20 3.51
CA LEU A 89 5.46 -14.06 3.76
C LEU A 89 6.27 -12.97 4.48
N MET A 90 6.26 -11.78 3.94
CA MET A 90 6.76 -10.59 4.62
C MET A 90 5.59 -9.78 5.18
N VAL A 91 5.72 -9.35 6.41
CA VAL A 91 4.70 -8.60 7.15
C VAL A 91 5.30 -7.29 7.64
N HIS A 92 4.68 -6.18 7.31
CA HIS A 92 4.99 -4.89 7.92
C HIS A 92 3.88 -4.50 8.89
N MET A 93 4.27 -4.15 10.10
CA MET A 93 3.39 -3.52 11.08
C MET A 93 3.86 -2.08 11.31
N ILE A 94 2.95 -1.13 11.07
CA ILE A 94 3.25 0.30 11.21
C ILE A 94 2.69 0.78 12.54
N GLU A 95 3.58 1.17 13.44
CA GLU A 95 3.22 1.67 14.77
C GLU A 95 3.35 3.21 14.81
N PRO A 96 2.26 3.94 14.91
CA PRO A 96 2.32 5.39 15.04
C PRO A 96 2.84 5.78 16.44
N LEU A 97 3.93 6.52 16.49
CA LEU A 97 4.55 7.00 17.73
C LEU A 97 4.15 8.45 18.03
N SER A 98 4.03 9.27 17.00
CA SER A 98 3.60 10.67 17.09
C SER A 98 3.15 11.14 15.70
N PRO A 99 2.54 12.32 15.54
CA PRO A 99 2.09 12.81 14.22
C PRO A 99 3.15 12.84 13.12
N GLY A 100 4.42 12.96 13.48
CA GLY A 100 5.53 12.99 12.51
C GLY A 100 6.48 11.81 12.63
N ARG A 101 6.11 10.74 13.35
CA ARG A 101 7.01 9.61 13.59
C ARG A 101 6.27 8.29 13.72
N SER A 102 6.69 7.31 12.94
CA SER A 102 6.22 5.93 13.04
C SER A 102 7.38 4.97 13.21
N ARG A 103 7.11 3.81 13.76
CA ARG A 103 8.01 2.66 13.75
C ARG A 103 7.45 1.62 12.80
N VAL A 104 8.28 1.07 11.94
CA VAL A 104 7.92 -0.06 11.08
C VAL A 104 8.64 -1.29 11.60
N VAL A 105 7.88 -2.34 11.90
CA VAL A 105 8.40 -3.67 12.21
C VAL A 105 8.18 -4.52 10.98
N CYS A 106 9.22 -5.19 10.51
CA CYS A 106 9.18 -6.05 9.35
C CYS A 106 9.59 -7.46 9.76
N ASP A 107 8.66 -8.41 9.66
CA ASP A 107 8.84 -9.81 10.00
C ASP A 107 8.72 -10.69 8.75
N TRP A 108 9.50 -11.77 8.71
CA TRP A 108 9.44 -12.79 7.65
C TRP A 108 9.02 -14.13 8.22
N PHE A 109 8.07 -14.76 7.54
CA PHE A 109 7.59 -16.09 7.88
C PHE A 109 7.87 -17.03 6.71
N VAL A 110 8.48 -18.17 7.00
CA VAL A 110 8.81 -19.21 6.03
C VAL A 110 8.09 -20.50 6.35
N HIS A 111 8.03 -21.42 5.38
CA HIS A 111 7.53 -22.76 5.64
C HIS A 111 8.41 -23.43 6.72
N PRO A 112 7.84 -24.19 7.70
CA PRO A 112 8.63 -24.81 8.76
C PRO A 112 9.78 -25.69 8.28
N ASP A 113 9.65 -26.33 7.12
CA ASP A 113 10.71 -27.16 6.55
C ASP A 113 11.88 -26.34 6.01
N THR A 114 11.71 -25.07 5.71
CA THR A 114 12.81 -24.14 5.36
C THR A 114 13.85 -24.11 6.48
N MET A 115 13.42 -24.10 7.73
CA MET A 115 14.30 -24.07 8.91
C MET A 115 15.09 -25.38 9.11
N LYS A 116 14.74 -26.44 8.38
CA LYS A 116 15.41 -27.75 8.44
C LYS A 116 16.45 -27.95 7.32
N LEU A 117 16.53 -27.02 6.38
CA LEU A 117 17.51 -27.08 5.30
C LEU A 117 18.93 -27.03 5.88
N ALA A 118 19.80 -27.90 5.39
CA ALA A 118 21.18 -28.01 5.90
C ALA A 118 21.99 -26.70 5.73
N ASN A 119 21.69 -25.96 4.67
CA ASN A 119 22.32 -24.69 4.33
C ASN A 119 21.28 -23.57 4.36
N TYR A 120 20.46 -23.51 5.42
CA TYR A 120 19.48 -22.46 5.55
C TYR A 120 20.15 -21.09 5.53
N ASP A 121 19.82 -20.33 4.52
CA ASP A 121 20.19 -18.91 4.39
C ASP A 121 19.00 -18.14 3.84
N PHE A 122 18.68 -17.02 4.46
CA PHE A 122 17.60 -16.12 4.07
C PHE A 122 18.12 -14.71 3.73
N SER A 123 19.43 -14.57 3.61
CA SER A 123 20.08 -13.28 3.37
C SER A 123 19.74 -12.68 2.02
N ASP A 124 19.42 -13.53 1.02
CA ASP A 124 18.98 -13.11 -0.30
C ASP A 124 17.66 -12.32 -0.24
N ALA A 125 16.63 -12.88 0.36
CA ALA A 125 15.32 -12.25 0.51
C ALA A 125 15.39 -11.06 1.48
N HIS A 126 16.02 -11.26 2.64
CA HIS A 126 16.21 -10.19 3.62
C HIS A 126 16.97 -9.00 3.03
N GLY A 127 18.10 -9.24 2.35
CA GLY A 127 18.92 -8.19 1.75
C GLY A 127 18.21 -7.43 0.65
N PHE A 128 17.42 -8.14 -0.19
CA PHE A 128 16.58 -7.51 -1.20
C PHE A 128 15.56 -6.55 -0.58
N TRP A 129 14.86 -6.99 0.44
CA TRP A 129 13.84 -6.19 1.08
C TRP A 129 14.39 -5.10 2.01
N ASP A 130 15.54 -5.32 2.66
CA ASP A 130 16.20 -4.23 3.40
C ASP A 130 16.58 -3.08 2.46
N MET A 131 17.11 -3.39 1.28
CA MET A 131 17.40 -2.39 0.24
C MET A 131 16.13 -1.66 -0.20
N THR A 132 15.08 -2.38 -0.55
CA THR A 132 13.80 -1.82 -1.04
C THR A 132 13.14 -0.97 0.06
N ASN A 133 13.03 -1.48 1.28
CA ASN A 133 12.45 -0.77 2.41
C ASN A 133 13.19 0.55 2.70
N ARG A 134 14.51 0.57 2.63
CA ARG A 134 15.29 1.80 2.84
C ARG A 134 15.04 2.84 1.76
N GLN A 135 14.82 2.41 0.53
CA GLN A 135 14.43 3.30 -0.57
C GLN A 135 13.05 3.92 -0.29
N ASP A 136 12.07 3.11 0.11
CA ASP A 136 10.73 3.57 0.50
C ASP A 136 10.76 4.54 1.68
N TRP A 137 11.48 4.19 2.73
CA TRP A 137 11.57 5.06 3.93
C TRP A 137 12.16 6.42 3.59
N HIS A 138 13.17 6.45 2.74
CA HIS A 138 13.76 7.71 2.27
C HIS A 138 12.74 8.58 1.55
N VAL A 139 11.97 8.01 0.62
CA VAL A 139 10.92 8.72 -0.11
C VAL A 139 9.79 9.18 0.83
N CYS A 140 9.35 8.33 1.75
CA CYS A 140 8.34 8.68 2.75
C CYS A 140 8.79 9.84 3.65
N GLU A 141 10.07 9.87 4.07
CA GLU A 141 10.63 10.97 4.86
C GLU A 141 10.72 12.28 4.05
N LEU A 142 11.06 12.20 2.76
CA LEU A 142 11.05 13.35 1.85
C LEU A 142 9.62 13.88 1.69
N GLN A 143 8.66 13.00 1.43
CA GLN A 143 7.26 13.34 1.27
C GLN A 143 6.70 13.99 2.54
N GLN A 144 7.01 13.46 3.72
CA GLN A 144 6.57 14.04 5.00
C GLN A 144 7.07 15.47 5.17
N ARG A 145 8.30 15.77 4.77
CA ARG A 145 8.83 17.15 4.78
C ARG A 145 8.10 18.05 3.78
N GLY A 146 7.77 17.52 2.61
CA GLY A 146 6.99 18.23 1.60
C GLY A 146 5.57 18.54 2.06
N THR A 147 4.88 17.55 2.62
CA THR A 147 3.49 17.71 3.09
C THR A 147 3.36 18.64 4.30
N ALA A 148 4.42 18.78 5.09
CA ALA A 148 4.46 19.74 6.19
C ALA A 148 4.56 21.21 5.68
N SER A 149 4.86 21.41 4.41
CA SER A 149 4.92 22.75 3.81
C SER A 149 3.53 23.32 3.57
N ALA A 150 3.32 24.58 3.94
CA ALA A 150 2.08 25.32 3.65
C ALA A 150 1.87 25.57 2.14
N MET A 151 2.90 25.39 1.32
CA MET A 151 2.88 25.64 -0.12
C MET A 151 2.43 24.43 -0.93
N LEU A 152 2.26 23.24 -0.30
CA LEU A 152 1.88 22.03 -1.02
C LEU A 152 0.42 22.11 -1.47
N PRO A 153 0.13 22.11 -2.78
CA PRO A 153 -1.22 22.03 -3.27
C PRO A 153 -1.77 20.60 -3.03
N PRO A 154 -3.10 20.42 -2.95
CA PRO A 154 -3.69 19.09 -2.92
C PRO A 154 -3.21 18.23 -4.10
N GLY A 155 -2.79 17.00 -3.84
CA GLY A 155 -2.38 16.04 -4.84
C GLY A 155 -3.53 15.63 -5.77
N ARG A 156 -3.20 14.92 -6.85
CA ARG A 156 -4.15 14.25 -7.73
C ARG A 156 -3.80 12.78 -7.74
N TYR A 157 -4.79 11.93 -7.67
CA TYR A 157 -4.59 10.51 -7.88
C TYR A 157 -4.38 10.23 -9.37
N SER A 158 -3.48 9.31 -9.68
CA SER A 158 -3.34 8.69 -10.98
C SER A 158 -4.25 7.45 -11.07
N GLU A 159 -4.31 6.83 -12.24
CA GLU A 159 -5.07 5.58 -12.45
C GLU A 159 -4.51 4.41 -11.61
N LEU A 160 -3.22 4.44 -11.27
CA LEU A 160 -2.54 3.42 -10.45
C LEU A 160 -2.70 3.65 -8.93
N GLU A 161 -3.36 4.72 -8.51
CA GLU A 161 -3.53 5.10 -7.10
C GLU A 161 -4.94 4.85 -6.55
N ALA A 162 -5.72 4.00 -7.20
CA ALA A 162 -7.05 3.61 -6.71
C ALA A 162 -7.00 3.03 -5.28
N SER A 163 -5.90 2.38 -4.93
CA SER A 163 -5.63 1.85 -3.59
C SER A 163 -5.39 2.91 -2.55
N VAL A 164 -4.61 3.92 -2.92
CA VAL A 164 -4.33 5.09 -2.07
C VAL A 164 -5.63 5.83 -1.80
N GLN A 165 -6.41 6.09 -2.84
CA GLN A 165 -7.72 6.73 -2.69
C GLN A 165 -8.65 5.94 -1.76
N ALA A 166 -8.71 4.61 -1.91
CA ALA A 166 -9.54 3.77 -1.05
C ALA A 166 -9.12 3.86 0.43
N PHE A 167 -7.81 3.93 0.71
CA PHE A 167 -7.30 4.14 2.06
C PHE A 167 -7.70 5.51 2.61
N ASP A 168 -7.52 6.58 1.85
CA ASP A 168 -7.84 7.94 2.26
C ASP A 168 -9.33 8.11 2.53
N LEU A 169 -10.19 7.50 1.71
CA LEU A 169 -11.63 7.47 1.95
C LEU A 169 -11.98 6.71 3.24
N MET A 170 -11.36 5.57 3.50
CA MET A 170 -11.55 4.83 4.75
C MET A 170 -11.14 5.67 5.97
N VAL A 171 -10.02 6.40 5.90
CA VAL A 171 -9.58 7.29 6.97
C VAL A 171 -10.58 8.43 7.17
N ALA A 172 -11.03 9.06 6.09
CA ALA A 172 -12.02 10.14 6.14
C ALA A 172 -13.33 9.68 6.77
N ASP A 173 -13.84 8.51 6.40
CA ASP A 173 -15.05 7.91 6.96
C ASP A 173 -14.92 7.64 8.46
N ARG A 174 -13.75 7.18 8.92
CA ARG A 174 -13.51 6.96 10.35
C ARG A 174 -13.50 8.28 11.14
N TYR A 175 -12.87 9.31 10.62
CA TYR A 175 -12.89 10.62 11.24
C TYR A 175 -14.32 11.21 11.29
N ALA A 176 -15.09 11.04 10.22
CA ALA A 176 -16.48 11.49 10.18
C ALA A 176 -17.35 10.74 11.19
N ALA A 177 -17.21 9.41 11.28
CA ALA A 177 -17.94 8.58 12.24
C ALA A 177 -17.66 8.96 13.70
N ASP A 178 -16.43 9.40 14.02
CA ASP A 178 -16.03 9.88 15.34
C ASP A 178 -16.44 11.34 15.60
N GLY A 179 -17.13 12.00 14.69
CA GLY A 179 -17.51 13.42 14.79
C GLY A 179 -16.33 14.39 14.74
N LYS A 180 -15.15 13.91 14.34
CA LYS A 180 -13.94 14.74 14.24
C LYS A 180 -13.91 15.44 12.90
N ARG A 181 -13.81 16.77 12.94
CA ARG A 181 -13.60 17.57 11.73
C ARG A 181 -12.13 17.53 11.34
N THR A 182 -11.83 17.10 10.12
CA THR A 182 -10.50 17.28 9.57
C THR A 182 -10.27 18.75 9.25
N ALA A 183 -9.16 19.33 9.69
CA ALA A 183 -8.88 20.76 9.57
C ALA A 183 -8.75 21.29 8.13
N ARG A 184 -8.81 20.43 7.13
CA ARG A 184 -8.76 20.76 5.70
C ARG A 184 -9.86 20.07 4.88
N GLY A 185 -11.07 19.96 5.44
CA GLY A 185 -12.30 20.05 4.67
C GLY A 185 -12.64 19.02 3.61
N TRP A 186 -12.08 17.83 3.63
CA TRP A 186 -12.54 16.79 2.70
C TRP A 186 -13.85 16.14 3.19
N ALA A 187 -13.95 15.91 4.48
CA ALA A 187 -15.12 15.31 5.10
C ALA A 187 -15.70 16.16 6.23
N ALA A 188 -15.31 17.42 6.35
CA ALA A 188 -15.75 18.30 7.43
C ALA A 188 -17.25 18.60 7.30
N GLY A 189 -18.07 17.72 7.83
CA GLY A 189 -19.52 17.87 7.89
C GLY A 189 -20.30 16.97 6.95
N LEU A 190 -19.66 16.05 6.22
CA LEU A 190 -20.32 15.01 5.43
C LEU A 190 -20.50 13.74 6.29
N ALA A 191 -21.64 13.10 6.20
CA ALA A 191 -21.92 11.81 6.81
C ALA A 191 -21.32 10.67 5.95
N PRO A 192 -21.08 9.47 6.53
CA PRO A 192 -20.78 8.29 5.74
C PRO A 192 -21.86 8.10 4.66
N GLY A 193 -21.45 7.89 3.41
CA GLY A 193 -22.34 7.79 2.26
C GLY A 193 -22.64 9.10 1.52
N ASP A 194 -22.31 10.25 2.08
CA ASP A 194 -22.48 11.53 1.37
C ASP A 194 -21.59 11.66 0.13
N MET A 195 -20.53 10.86 0.06
CA MET A 195 -19.66 10.79 -1.11
C MET A 195 -20.19 9.84 -2.19
N ASP A 196 -21.23 9.06 -1.89
CA ASP A 196 -21.82 8.13 -2.85
C ASP A 196 -22.40 8.88 -4.04
N GLY A 197 -22.10 8.38 -5.24
CA GLY A 197 -22.54 8.98 -6.49
C GLY A 197 -21.75 10.22 -6.94
N ILE A 198 -20.67 10.59 -6.28
CA ILE A 198 -19.76 11.62 -6.77
C ILE A 198 -18.80 10.99 -7.78
N ASP A 199 -18.84 11.47 -9.01
CA ASP A 199 -17.86 11.10 -10.03
C ASP A 199 -16.56 11.88 -9.82
N PHE A 200 -15.51 11.18 -9.38
CA PHE A 200 -14.18 11.76 -9.15
C PHE A 200 -13.34 11.87 -10.42
N SER A 201 -13.80 11.35 -11.56
CA SER A 201 -13.11 11.50 -12.84
C SER A 201 -13.15 12.95 -13.35
N ASP A 202 -14.22 13.69 -13.00
CA ASP A 202 -14.30 15.14 -13.19
C ASP A 202 -14.08 15.88 -11.87
N ARG A 203 -12.88 16.37 -11.71
CA ARG A 203 -12.44 17.06 -10.48
C ARG A 203 -13.23 18.33 -10.18
N GLN A 204 -13.64 19.08 -11.21
CA GLN A 204 -14.36 20.34 -11.01
C GLN A 204 -15.80 20.05 -10.60
N ALA A 205 -16.44 19.07 -11.23
CA ALA A 205 -17.76 18.60 -10.88
C ALA A 205 -17.77 17.96 -9.48
N ALA A 206 -16.78 17.12 -9.14
CA ALA A 206 -16.65 16.53 -7.82
C ALA A 206 -16.49 17.58 -6.71
N ARG A 207 -15.67 18.61 -6.92
CA ARG A 207 -15.53 19.73 -5.98
C ARG A 207 -16.82 20.50 -5.78
N ALA A 208 -17.54 20.77 -6.87
CA ALA A 208 -18.82 21.47 -6.80
C ALA A 208 -19.87 20.62 -6.04
N ALA A 209 -19.92 19.32 -6.31
CA ALA A 209 -20.82 18.40 -5.62
C ALA A 209 -20.51 18.29 -4.11
N ILE A 210 -19.23 18.21 -3.73
CA ILE A 210 -18.80 18.21 -2.34
C ILE A 210 -19.15 19.52 -1.65
N ALA A 211 -18.87 20.65 -2.28
CA ALA A 211 -19.19 21.97 -1.75
C ALA A 211 -20.70 22.15 -1.54
N ALA A 212 -21.53 21.68 -2.46
CA ALA A 212 -22.98 21.71 -2.34
C ALA A 212 -23.47 20.87 -1.14
N LYS A 213 -22.95 19.66 -0.98
CA LYS A 213 -23.27 18.79 0.17
C LYS A 213 -22.82 19.37 1.52
N LEU A 214 -21.66 20.00 1.54
CA LEU A 214 -21.15 20.70 2.76
C LEU A 214 -22.04 21.88 3.14
N ASN A 215 -22.46 22.70 2.17
CA ASN A 215 -23.34 23.84 2.43
C ASN A 215 -24.73 23.39 2.92
N ALA A 216 -25.30 22.35 2.30
CA ALA A 216 -26.57 21.78 2.75
C ALA A 216 -26.50 21.22 4.18
N SER A 217 -25.36 20.68 4.59
CA SER A 217 -25.15 20.16 5.96
C SER A 217 -25.01 21.29 7.02
N VAL A 218 -24.60 22.49 6.60
CA VAL A 218 -24.50 23.66 7.49
C VAL A 218 -25.86 24.34 7.69
N GLU A 219 -26.71 24.36 6.63
CA GLU A 219 -28.05 24.98 6.70
C GLU A 219 -29.06 24.10 7.46
N SER A 220 -28.77 22.81 7.65
CA SER A 220 -29.63 21.85 8.37
C SER A 220 -29.37 21.77 9.88
N ARG A 221 -28.48 22.61 10.42
CA ARG A 221 -28.15 22.71 11.86
C ARG A 221 -28.52 24.05 12.42
#